data_54e32db4dcf692657587218f3bd8a0f0
#
_entry.id   54e32db4dcf692657587218f3bd8a0f0
#
_cell.length_a   1.000
_cell.length_b   1.000
_cell.length_c   1.000
_cell.angle_alpha   90.00
_cell.angle_beta   90.00
_cell.angle_gamma   90.00
#
_symmetry.space_group_name_H-M   'P 1'
#
loop_
_entity.id
_entity.type
_entity.pdbx_description
1 polymer ?
#
loop_
_entity_poly.entity_id
_entity_poly.type
_entity_poly.pdbx_seq_one_letter_code
_entity_poly.pdbx_strand_id
1 'polypeptide(L)'
;MAIKTITLAGTETRAAYSGGANAWLRNDSTGTVYASAAPGVTAGADGVISIPAGGKAVIYGACGAVYLLGTGSVLLVGSDYTASPFDSSAASGGSGTDDVARAAIEAHAADTDIHVTAADKARWNGLSNPNLLINPDFRINQRGQSEYSISSYGYTVDDWRQFASKATLNDGFITLEATDQSKVGAFRQFIENSSSLAGKTVTLSVDWDLLTEGTKCTMQLKCNNQWSDMIEFTELGRRVDSITVDIPAELSSNIEFALMIQPSGGDGVFGKINLYSAKLEIGGHATPFIPPDPATELAKCQRYLLKINAFEAFR
;
A
#
# COMPACT_ATOMS: atom_id res chain seq x y z
N MET A 1 -18.46 34.54 -2.36
CA MET A 1 -19.22 35.49 -1.49
C MET A 1 -19.81 36.54 -2.34
N ALA A 2 -21.12 36.85 -2.19
CA ALA A 2 -21.75 37.97 -2.91
C ALA A 2 -21.75 39.20 -2.00
N ILE A 3 -21.08 40.28 -2.43
CA ILE A 3 -21.12 41.57 -1.75
C ILE A 3 -22.39 42.27 -2.22
N LYS A 4 -23.17 42.75 -1.28
CA LYS A 4 -24.41 43.52 -1.54
C LYS A 4 -24.26 44.96 -1.06
N THR A 5 -24.55 45.91 -1.92
CA THR A 5 -24.65 47.34 -1.53
C THR A 5 -26.05 47.61 -1.02
N ILE A 6 -26.15 48.20 0.17
CA ILE A 6 -27.40 48.67 0.79
C ILE A 6 -27.40 50.17 0.85
N THR A 7 -28.43 50.80 0.30
CA THR A 7 -28.64 52.27 0.40
C THR A 7 -29.56 52.56 1.55
N LEU A 8 -29.14 53.43 2.45
CA LEU A 8 -29.87 53.85 3.65
C LEU A 8 -30.45 55.26 3.47
N ALA A 9 -31.68 55.45 3.88
CA ALA A 9 -32.44 56.68 3.70
C ALA A 9 -32.83 57.39 5.02
N GLY A 10 -32.12 57.12 6.11
CA GLY A 10 -32.39 57.67 7.43
C GLY A 10 -33.45 57.00 8.25
N THR A 11 -34.03 55.91 7.71
CA THR A 11 -34.98 55.03 8.43
C THR A 11 -34.35 53.63 8.58
N GLU A 12 -34.83 52.90 9.56
CA GLU A 12 -34.37 51.52 9.75
C GLU A 12 -34.59 50.67 8.49
N THR A 13 -33.55 50.02 8.03
CA THR A 13 -33.54 49.19 6.84
C THR A 13 -33.16 47.77 7.22
N ARG A 14 -34.04 46.80 6.94
CA ARG A 14 -33.71 45.39 7.05
C ARG A 14 -32.97 44.94 5.81
N ALA A 15 -31.73 44.50 5.96
CA ALA A 15 -30.89 43.99 4.89
C ALA A 15 -30.70 42.48 5.01
N ALA A 16 -31.29 41.74 4.07
CA ALA A 16 -31.10 40.28 4.02
C ALA A 16 -29.81 39.91 3.27
N TYR A 17 -29.13 38.85 3.74
CA TYR A 17 -27.93 38.31 3.12
C TYR A 17 -27.97 36.77 3.13
N SER A 18 -27.06 36.18 2.38
CA SER A 18 -26.84 34.73 2.33
C SER A 18 -25.34 34.40 2.42
N GLY A 19 -25.00 33.20 2.83
CA GLY A 19 -23.62 32.73 2.80
C GLY A 19 -22.89 32.79 4.14
N GLY A 20 -23.64 32.68 5.26
CA GLY A 20 -23.03 32.53 6.59
C GLY A 20 -23.92 33.02 7.72
N ALA A 21 -23.57 32.68 8.95
CA ALA A 21 -24.30 33.08 10.17
C ALA A 21 -24.01 34.50 10.58
N ASN A 22 -22.92 35.11 10.10
CA ASN A 22 -22.47 36.45 10.48
C ASN A 22 -22.63 37.45 9.33
N ALA A 23 -22.90 38.71 9.66
CA ALA A 23 -22.96 39.83 8.71
C ALA A 23 -21.74 40.74 8.85
N TRP A 24 -20.94 40.81 7.81
CA TRP A 24 -19.84 41.75 7.71
C TRP A 24 -20.32 43.02 7.01
N LEU A 25 -20.04 44.16 7.60
CA LEU A 25 -20.49 45.49 7.16
C LEU A 25 -19.28 46.40 6.94
N ARG A 26 -19.31 47.19 5.87
CA ARG A 26 -18.43 48.34 5.67
C ARG A 26 -19.27 49.56 5.37
N ASN A 27 -19.09 50.59 6.16
CA ASN A 27 -19.80 51.85 5.96
C ASN A 27 -19.09 52.72 4.91
N ASP A 28 -19.64 52.80 3.71
CA ASP A 28 -19.13 53.63 2.61
C ASP A 28 -19.82 54.98 2.57
N SER A 29 -20.62 55.33 3.58
CA SER A 29 -21.26 56.66 3.71
C SER A 29 -20.33 57.67 4.38
N THR A 30 -20.76 58.96 4.38
CA THR A 30 -20.05 60.07 5.04
C THR A 30 -20.41 60.22 6.51
N GLY A 31 -21.43 59.52 7.00
CA GLY A 31 -21.93 59.61 8.37
C GLY A 31 -21.79 58.27 9.12
N THR A 32 -22.16 58.26 10.38
CA THR A 32 -22.21 57.06 11.19
C THR A 32 -23.43 56.23 10.84
N VAL A 33 -23.23 54.93 10.67
CA VAL A 33 -24.30 53.93 10.51
C VAL A 33 -24.36 53.07 11.78
N TYR A 34 -25.56 52.78 12.20
CA TYR A 34 -25.85 51.88 13.34
C TYR A 34 -26.39 50.57 12.82
N ALA A 35 -25.94 49.45 13.42
CA ALA A 35 -26.29 48.11 12.97
C ALA A 35 -26.62 47.18 14.14
N SER A 36 -27.60 46.31 13.94
CA SER A 36 -28.02 45.31 14.93
C SER A 36 -28.45 44.02 14.25
N ALA A 37 -28.40 42.91 14.97
CA ALA A 37 -28.98 41.62 14.57
C ALA A 37 -30.52 41.57 14.75
N ALA A 38 -31.07 42.51 15.51
CA ALA A 38 -32.51 42.59 15.80
C ALA A 38 -33.11 43.94 15.34
N PRO A 39 -34.41 44.01 15.07
CA PRO A 39 -35.09 45.27 14.73
C PRO A 39 -35.14 46.25 15.90
N GLY A 40 -35.40 47.53 15.61
CA GLY A 40 -35.47 48.61 16.61
C GLY A 40 -34.12 49.31 16.81
N VAL A 41 -33.33 49.48 15.75
CA VAL A 41 -32.00 50.12 15.81
C VAL A 41 -32.10 51.54 16.27
N THR A 42 -31.52 51.83 17.45
CA THR A 42 -31.43 53.17 18.03
C THR A 42 -29.99 53.45 18.42
N ALA A 43 -29.47 54.64 18.08
CA ALA A 43 -28.12 55.02 18.42
C ALA A 43 -27.88 54.93 19.95
N GLY A 44 -26.83 54.22 20.35
CA GLY A 44 -26.44 54.05 21.75
C GLY A 44 -27.24 52.99 22.54
N ALA A 45 -28.17 52.26 21.91
CA ALA A 45 -28.88 51.16 22.55
C ALA A 45 -28.02 49.91 22.68
N ASP A 46 -28.31 49.08 23.66
CA ASP A 46 -27.63 47.79 23.84
C ASP A 46 -27.80 46.87 22.63
N GLY A 47 -26.71 46.23 22.20
CA GLY A 47 -26.70 45.34 21.02
C GLY A 47 -26.67 46.10 19.67
N VAL A 48 -26.55 47.42 19.67
CA VAL A 48 -26.41 48.26 18.48
C VAL A 48 -24.94 48.66 18.32
N ILE A 49 -24.36 48.32 17.17
CA ILE A 49 -22.98 48.68 16.83
C ILE A 49 -22.98 49.97 16.04
N SER A 50 -22.13 50.90 16.42
CA SER A 50 -21.87 52.15 15.72
C SER A 50 -20.71 51.98 14.74
N ILE A 51 -20.94 52.26 13.45
CA ILE A 51 -19.94 52.10 12.39
C ILE A 51 -19.66 53.49 11.80
N PRO A 52 -18.52 54.12 12.12
CA PRO A 52 -18.18 55.44 11.56
C PRO A 52 -17.95 55.36 10.04
N ALA A 53 -17.89 56.50 9.39
CA ALA A 53 -17.58 56.62 7.97
C ALA A 53 -16.28 55.87 7.64
N GLY A 54 -16.29 54.97 6.63
CA GLY A 54 -15.18 54.12 6.26
C GLY A 54 -14.91 52.97 7.21
N GLY A 55 -15.65 52.86 8.32
CA GLY A 55 -15.50 51.81 9.33
C GLY A 55 -16.04 50.43 8.87
N LYS A 56 -15.56 49.40 9.53
CA LYS A 56 -15.99 48.02 9.32
C LYS A 56 -16.51 47.43 10.62
N ALA A 57 -17.49 46.54 10.55
CA ALA A 57 -18.01 45.80 11.70
C ALA A 57 -18.51 44.42 11.30
N VAL A 58 -18.64 43.54 12.30
CA VAL A 58 -19.29 42.26 12.15
C VAL A 58 -20.41 42.11 13.17
N ILE A 59 -21.56 41.66 12.72
CA ILE A 59 -22.68 41.26 13.55
C ILE A 59 -22.68 39.74 13.61
N TYR A 60 -22.31 39.18 14.75
CA TYR A 60 -22.31 37.75 14.96
C TYR A 60 -23.72 37.20 15.15
N GLY A 61 -24.00 36.04 14.59
CA GLY A 61 -25.26 35.38 14.78
C GLY A 61 -26.49 36.07 14.18
N ALA A 62 -26.28 36.94 13.21
CA ALA A 62 -27.39 37.72 12.59
C ALA A 62 -28.34 36.90 11.71
N CYS A 63 -28.04 35.59 11.50
CA CYS A 63 -28.92 34.60 10.90
C CYS A 63 -29.64 35.04 9.61
N GLY A 64 -28.93 35.65 8.67
CA GLY A 64 -29.40 35.98 7.32
C GLY A 64 -30.02 37.35 7.16
N ALA A 65 -30.10 38.20 8.20
CA ALA A 65 -30.49 39.57 8.07
C ALA A 65 -29.87 40.47 9.15
N VAL A 66 -29.57 41.72 8.80
CA VAL A 66 -29.19 42.78 9.73
C VAL A 66 -30.11 43.99 9.57
N TYR A 67 -30.25 44.76 10.64
CA TYR A 67 -31.02 46.00 10.66
C TYR A 67 -30.06 47.18 10.74
N LEU A 68 -30.23 48.13 9.84
CA LEU A 68 -29.31 49.24 9.65
C LEU A 68 -30.07 50.59 9.75
N LEU A 69 -29.47 51.57 10.43
CA LEU A 69 -30.00 52.92 10.53
C LEU A 69 -28.89 53.92 10.17
N GLY A 70 -29.16 54.84 9.29
CA GLY A 70 -28.22 55.83 8.82
C GLY A 70 -28.59 56.35 7.43
N THR A 71 -27.70 57.09 6.80
CA THR A 71 -27.84 57.54 5.42
C THR A 71 -26.63 57.20 4.60
N GLY A 72 -26.81 56.94 3.29
CA GLY A 72 -25.74 56.62 2.37
C GLY A 72 -25.62 55.12 2.11
N SER A 73 -24.42 54.63 1.83
CA SER A 73 -24.19 53.25 1.37
C SER A 73 -23.44 52.39 2.38
N VAL A 74 -23.87 51.15 2.54
CA VAL A 74 -23.19 50.11 3.31
C VAL A 74 -22.98 48.88 2.43
N LEU A 75 -21.79 48.35 2.44
CA LEU A 75 -21.53 47.03 1.86
C LEU A 75 -21.80 45.94 2.89
N LEU A 76 -22.52 44.92 2.48
CA LEU A 76 -22.93 43.80 3.31
C LEU A 76 -22.47 42.47 2.69
N VAL A 77 -21.87 41.62 3.49
CA VAL A 77 -21.46 40.23 3.12
C VAL A 77 -21.81 39.26 4.23
N GLY A 78 -22.50 38.18 3.90
CA GLY A 78 -22.65 37.05 4.81
C GLY A 78 -21.43 36.16 4.80
N SER A 79 -20.95 35.77 5.98
CA SER A 79 -19.76 34.88 6.11
C SER A 79 -19.74 34.18 7.46
N ASP A 80 -19.22 32.96 7.47
CA ASP A 80 -18.88 32.22 8.69
C ASP A 80 -17.42 32.45 9.15
N TYR A 81 -16.64 33.19 8.35
CA TYR A 81 -15.24 33.48 8.69
C TYR A 81 -15.14 34.63 9.72
N THR A 82 -14.12 34.54 10.57
CA THR A 82 -13.80 35.53 11.59
C THR A 82 -12.98 36.71 11.05
N ALA A 83 -12.35 36.55 9.87
CA ALA A 83 -11.60 37.63 9.20
C ALA A 83 -12.51 38.51 8.32
N SER A 84 -12.27 39.81 8.30
CA SER A 84 -13.06 40.76 7.51
C SER A 84 -12.91 40.49 6.00
N PRO A 85 -14.00 40.29 5.27
CA PRO A 85 -13.97 40.15 3.81
C PRO A 85 -13.67 41.44 3.07
N PHE A 86 -13.60 42.57 3.77
CA PHE A 86 -13.30 43.88 3.20
C PHE A 86 -11.83 44.28 3.33
N ASP A 87 -10.99 43.45 3.94
CA ASP A 87 -9.56 43.69 4.01
C ASP A 87 -8.92 43.32 2.67
N SER A 88 -8.20 44.23 2.07
CA SER A 88 -7.67 44.13 0.72
C SER A 88 -6.73 42.97 0.48
N SER A 89 -6.20 42.38 1.54
CA SER A 89 -5.44 41.13 1.50
C SER A 89 -6.30 39.88 1.23
N ALA A 90 -7.62 39.95 1.46
CA ALA A 90 -8.55 38.84 1.26
C ALA A 90 -9.35 38.92 -0.06
N ALA A 91 -9.34 40.05 -0.76
CA ALA A 91 -10.23 40.29 -1.91
C ALA A 91 -9.55 40.36 -3.28
N SER A 92 -8.23 40.23 -3.35
CA SER A 92 -7.53 40.12 -4.63
C SER A 92 -7.37 38.65 -5.01
N GLY A 93 -8.35 38.13 -5.74
CA GLY A 93 -8.17 36.96 -6.60
C GLY A 93 -7.21 37.28 -7.75
N GLY A 94 -6.04 37.78 -7.44
CA GLY A 94 -4.94 38.01 -8.33
C GLY A 94 -3.74 37.25 -7.76
N SER A 95 -2.93 36.62 -8.60
CA SER A 95 -1.66 35.94 -8.43
C SER A 95 -0.75 36.34 -7.23
N GLY A 96 -1.34 36.74 -6.12
CA GLY A 96 -0.68 36.97 -4.84
C GLY A 96 -0.36 35.61 -4.24
N THR A 97 0.89 35.30 -4.16
CA THR A 97 1.40 34.21 -3.36
C THR A 97 0.85 34.39 -1.95
N ASP A 98 0.02 33.43 -1.50
CA ASP A 98 -0.31 33.31 -0.09
C ASP A 98 0.97 32.87 0.64
N ASP A 99 1.76 33.83 1.07
CA ASP A 99 3.09 33.59 1.67
C ASP A 99 2.96 32.81 2.97
N VAL A 100 1.82 32.90 3.67
CA VAL A 100 1.55 32.13 4.89
C VAL A 100 1.27 30.66 4.54
N ALA A 101 0.41 30.43 3.55
CA ALA A 101 0.13 29.06 3.10
C ALA A 101 1.37 28.43 2.44
N ARG A 102 2.14 29.23 1.69
CA ARG A 102 3.40 28.80 1.10
C ARG A 102 4.42 28.43 2.18
N ALA A 103 4.63 29.29 3.17
CA ALA A 103 5.53 29.01 4.28
C ALA A 103 5.10 27.78 5.07
N ALA A 104 3.79 27.58 5.26
CA ALA A 104 3.26 26.39 5.92
C ALA A 104 3.49 25.12 5.08
N ILE A 105 3.32 25.20 3.75
CA ILE A 105 3.62 24.09 2.84
C ILE A 105 5.12 23.79 2.80
N GLU A 106 5.97 24.81 2.75
CA GLU A 106 7.42 24.66 2.77
C GLU A 106 7.90 24.06 4.10
N ALA A 107 7.36 24.53 5.22
CA ALA A 107 7.65 23.98 6.55
C ALA A 107 7.21 22.50 6.65
N HIS A 108 6.01 22.18 6.15
CA HIS A 108 5.51 20.80 6.10
C HIS A 108 6.37 19.92 5.18
N ALA A 109 6.76 20.42 4.01
CA ALA A 109 7.62 19.67 3.08
C ALA A 109 9.03 19.46 3.62
N ALA A 110 9.53 20.37 4.46
CA ALA A 110 10.84 20.28 5.10
C ALA A 110 10.84 19.45 6.38
N ASP A 111 9.69 19.14 6.95
CA ASP A 111 9.56 18.33 8.16
C ASP A 111 9.82 16.85 7.83
N THR A 112 11.02 16.41 8.15
CA THR A 112 11.46 15.02 7.92
C THR A 112 10.86 14.03 8.90
N ASP A 113 10.25 14.48 9.98
CA ASP A 113 9.70 13.61 11.02
C ASP A 113 8.28 13.12 10.66
N ILE A 114 7.58 13.86 9.80
CA ILE A 114 6.22 13.51 9.36
C ILE A 114 6.18 12.91 7.95
N HIS A 115 7.27 12.98 7.19
CA HIS A 115 7.36 12.41 5.84
C HIS A 115 8.20 11.16 5.78
N VAL A 116 7.69 10.17 5.04
CA VAL A 116 8.48 9.00 4.68
C VAL A 116 9.55 9.41 3.68
N THR A 117 10.80 9.44 4.12
CA THR A 117 11.95 9.78 3.29
C THR A 117 12.28 8.68 2.27
N ALA A 118 13.09 9.00 1.27
CA ALA A 118 13.65 7.99 0.36
C ALA A 118 14.50 6.95 1.12
N ALA A 119 15.19 7.35 2.19
CA ALA A 119 15.96 6.45 3.05
C ALA A 119 15.06 5.50 3.85
N ASP A 120 13.92 5.97 4.38
CA ASP A 120 12.96 5.13 5.07
C ASP A 120 12.34 4.09 4.12
N LYS A 121 11.98 4.52 2.91
CA LYS A 121 11.49 3.61 1.86
C LYS A 121 12.54 2.56 1.48
N ALA A 122 13.79 2.97 1.30
CA ALA A 122 14.89 2.04 1.02
C ALA A 122 15.11 1.05 2.16
N ARG A 123 15.07 1.54 3.42
CA ARG A 123 15.16 0.69 4.62
C ARG A 123 14.00 -0.30 4.67
N TRP A 124 12.77 0.14 4.47
CA TRP A 124 11.60 -0.75 4.51
C TRP A 124 11.57 -1.74 3.36
N ASN A 125 11.97 -1.31 2.16
CA ASN A 125 12.11 -2.22 1.02
C ASN A 125 13.25 -3.24 1.21
N GLY A 126 14.21 -2.96 2.09
CA GLY A 126 15.28 -3.88 2.48
C GLY A 126 14.88 -4.86 3.60
N LEU A 127 13.72 -4.66 4.25
CA LEU A 127 13.21 -5.61 5.22
C LEU A 127 12.65 -6.83 4.50
N SER A 128 12.94 -8.00 5.05
CA SER A 128 12.43 -9.27 4.55
C SER A 128 11.47 -9.89 5.54
N ASN A 129 10.29 -10.28 5.05
CA ASN A 129 9.39 -11.11 5.83
C ASN A 129 9.95 -12.52 5.99
N PRO A 130 9.62 -13.23 7.08
CA PRO A 130 10.01 -14.61 7.25
C PRO A 130 9.57 -15.50 6.09
N ASN A 131 10.46 -16.39 5.64
CA ASN A 131 10.12 -17.38 4.65
C ASN A 131 9.39 -18.56 5.31
N LEU A 132 8.26 -18.94 4.75
CA LEU A 132 7.43 -20.06 5.21
C LEU A 132 7.86 -21.41 4.62
N LEU A 133 8.71 -21.38 3.57
CA LEU A 133 9.30 -22.59 3.01
C LEU A 133 10.48 -23.05 3.86
N ILE A 134 10.68 -24.36 3.91
CA ILE A 134 11.83 -25.01 4.53
C ILE A 134 12.85 -25.33 3.46
N ASN A 135 14.13 -25.16 3.79
CA ASN A 135 15.24 -25.39 2.87
C ASN A 135 15.06 -24.62 1.53
N PRO A 136 14.80 -23.32 1.61
CA PRO A 136 14.34 -22.55 0.45
C PRO A 136 15.44 -22.22 -0.57
N ASP A 137 16.69 -22.49 -0.25
CA ASP A 137 17.88 -22.37 -1.10
C ASP A 137 18.55 -23.74 -1.35
N PHE A 138 17.86 -24.83 -1.00
CA PHE A 138 18.22 -26.22 -1.31
C PHE A 138 19.54 -26.73 -0.72
N ARG A 139 20.15 -25.98 0.21
CA ARG A 139 21.47 -26.31 0.77
C ARG A 139 21.49 -27.51 1.71
N ILE A 140 20.35 -27.81 2.33
CA ILE A 140 20.25 -28.96 3.24
C ILE A 140 19.90 -30.20 2.44
N ASN A 141 20.82 -31.14 2.44
CA ASN A 141 20.69 -32.44 1.73
C ASN A 141 21.19 -33.58 2.59
N GLN A 142 20.41 -33.96 3.59
CA GLN A 142 20.77 -35.05 4.52
C GLN A 142 20.84 -36.43 3.82
N ARG A 143 20.15 -36.59 2.67
CA ARG A 143 20.23 -37.83 1.86
C ARG A 143 21.57 -37.98 1.19
N GLY A 144 22.30 -36.90 0.94
CA GLY A 144 23.66 -36.89 0.44
C GLY A 144 23.83 -37.32 -1.01
N GLN A 145 22.77 -37.31 -1.80
CA GLN A 145 22.86 -37.58 -3.24
C GLN A 145 23.03 -36.25 -3.99
N SER A 146 23.87 -36.24 -5.02
CA SER A 146 24.05 -35.07 -5.90
C SER A 146 22.98 -34.99 -6.99
N GLU A 147 22.27 -36.10 -7.22
CA GLU A 147 21.24 -36.20 -8.25
C GLU A 147 20.05 -37.03 -7.77
N TYR A 148 18.86 -36.60 -8.09
CA TYR A 148 17.59 -37.29 -7.83
C TYR A 148 16.82 -37.43 -9.13
N SER A 149 16.52 -38.65 -9.55
CA SER A 149 15.71 -38.92 -10.74
C SER A 149 14.42 -39.60 -10.30
N ILE A 150 13.29 -38.92 -10.41
CA ILE A 150 12.02 -39.37 -9.87
C ILE A 150 10.98 -39.44 -10.99
N SER A 151 10.50 -40.62 -11.29
CA SER A 151 9.44 -40.85 -12.30
C SER A 151 8.02 -40.71 -11.73
N SER A 152 7.88 -40.84 -10.42
CA SER A 152 6.64 -40.69 -9.65
C SER A 152 6.88 -39.69 -8.53
N TYR A 153 6.07 -39.69 -7.47
CA TYR A 153 6.33 -38.82 -6.32
C TYR A 153 7.48 -39.35 -5.45
N GLY A 154 8.41 -38.49 -5.12
CA GLY A 154 9.53 -38.80 -4.23
C GLY A 154 10.15 -37.56 -3.61
N TYR A 155 10.81 -37.73 -2.46
CA TYR A 155 11.59 -36.70 -1.82
C TYR A 155 13.00 -36.62 -2.41
N THR A 156 13.50 -35.37 -2.49
CA THR A 156 14.84 -35.07 -3.00
C THR A 156 15.71 -34.43 -1.90
N VAL A 157 16.11 -33.19 -2.06
CA VAL A 157 16.66 -32.38 -0.95
C VAL A 157 15.62 -32.27 0.15
N ASP A 158 16.04 -31.99 1.35
CA ASP A 158 15.16 -32.05 2.52
C ASP A 158 13.92 -31.18 2.35
N ASP A 159 12.76 -31.77 2.66
CA ASP A 159 11.40 -31.23 2.53
C ASP A 159 10.87 -31.00 1.12
N TRP A 160 11.70 -31.13 0.10
CA TRP A 160 11.25 -30.97 -1.29
C TRP A 160 10.85 -32.29 -1.92
N ARG A 161 9.72 -32.28 -2.59
CA ARG A 161 9.17 -33.43 -3.34
C ARG A 161 9.24 -33.14 -4.82
N GLN A 162 9.49 -34.21 -5.56
CA GLN A 162 9.64 -34.16 -7.01
C GLN A 162 8.67 -35.13 -7.68
N PHE A 163 8.30 -34.83 -8.91
CA PHE A 163 7.49 -35.67 -9.78
C PHE A 163 7.96 -35.54 -11.22
N ALA A 164 8.10 -36.65 -11.94
CA ALA A 164 8.43 -36.73 -13.37
C ALA A 164 9.55 -35.77 -13.81
N SER A 165 10.58 -35.66 -12.98
CA SER A 165 11.70 -34.78 -13.22
C SER A 165 12.99 -35.33 -12.62
N LYS A 166 14.09 -34.69 -12.99
CA LYS A 166 15.41 -34.91 -12.45
C LYS A 166 15.89 -33.64 -11.77
N ALA A 167 16.46 -33.78 -10.59
CA ALA A 167 17.05 -32.67 -9.84
C ALA A 167 18.55 -32.94 -9.67
N THR A 168 19.39 -32.01 -10.07
CA THR A 168 20.85 -32.05 -9.89
C THR A 168 21.26 -30.90 -8.98
N LEU A 169 21.92 -31.22 -7.87
CA LEU A 169 22.42 -30.25 -6.93
C LEU A 169 23.74 -29.66 -7.45
N ASN A 170 23.83 -28.34 -7.42
CA ASN A 170 25.01 -27.56 -7.77
C ASN A 170 25.39 -26.66 -6.58
N ASP A 171 26.52 -25.99 -6.69
CA ASP A 171 26.91 -25.00 -5.69
C ASP A 171 26.00 -23.75 -5.80
N GLY A 172 25.14 -23.56 -4.81
CA GLY A 172 24.24 -22.41 -4.70
C GLY A 172 22.96 -22.47 -5.54
N PHE A 173 22.64 -23.57 -6.22
CA PHE A 173 21.39 -23.75 -6.95
C PHE A 173 21.08 -25.23 -7.23
N ILE A 174 19.85 -25.52 -7.62
CA ILE A 174 19.44 -26.84 -8.09
C ILE A 174 18.99 -26.73 -9.55
N THR A 175 19.46 -27.66 -10.40
CA THR A 175 18.96 -27.78 -11.77
C THR A 175 17.82 -28.78 -11.80
N LEU A 176 16.67 -28.38 -12.29
CA LEU A 176 15.51 -29.22 -12.51
C LEU A 176 15.31 -29.47 -14.01
N GLU A 177 15.09 -30.72 -14.39
CA GLU A 177 14.89 -31.14 -15.77
C GLU A 177 13.69 -32.07 -15.84
N ALA A 178 12.74 -31.79 -16.75
CA ALA A 178 11.64 -32.72 -17.04
C ALA A 178 12.21 -34.03 -17.60
N THR A 179 11.62 -35.19 -17.27
CA THR A 179 12.13 -36.51 -17.71
C THR A 179 11.14 -37.28 -18.55
N ASP A 180 9.92 -36.73 -18.74
CA ASP A 180 8.86 -37.41 -19.46
C ASP A 180 8.10 -36.34 -20.28
N GLN A 181 8.08 -36.46 -21.60
CA GLN A 181 7.40 -35.54 -22.50
C GLN A 181 5.87 -35.57 -22.38
N SER A 182 5.32 -36.63 -21.82
CA SER A 182 3.88 -36.79 -21.60
C SER A 182 3.42 -36.26 -20.25
N LYS A 183 4.34 -35.81 -19.38
CA LYS A 183 4.07 -35.39 -18.01
C LYS A 183 4.72 -34.04 -17.70
N VAL A 184 4.04 -33.29 -16.89
CA VAL A 184 4.60 -32.07 -16.32
C VAL A 184 5.51 -32.44 -15.17
N GLY A 185 6.79 -32.09 -15.29
CA GLY A 185 7.76 -32.20 -14.17
C GLY A 185 7.34 -31.24 -13.06
N ALA A 186 7.48 -31.65 -11.81
CA ALA A 186 7.12 -30.80 -10.69
C ALA A 186 8.11 -30.87 -9.54
N PHE A 187 8.30 -29.72 -8.88
CA PHE A 187 9.09 -29.58 -7.67
C PHE A 187 8.24 -28.84 -6.62
N ARG A 188 8.00 -29.46 -5.47
CA ARG A 188 6.90 -29.09 -4.58
C ARG A 188 7.30 -29.16 -3.11
N GLN A 189 6.61 -28.35 -2.30
CA GLN A 189 6.69 -28.43 -0.84
C GLN A 189 5.31 -28.22 -0.21
N PHE A 190 4.98 -29.00 0.81
CA PHE A 190 3.84 -28.72 1.66
C PHE A 190 4.21 -27.69 2.72
N ILE A 191 3.32 -26.73 2.90
CA ILE A 191 3.55 -25.65 3.86
C ILE A 191 3.18 -26.13 5.26
N GLU A 192 4.14 -26.01 6.19
CA GLU A 192 3.88 -26.27 7.61
C GLU A 192 2.81 -25.32 8.16
N ASN A 193 2.00 -25.84 9.07
CA ASN A 193 1.00 -25.05 9.77
C ASN A 193 0.11 -24.22 8.84
N SER A 194 -0.26 -24.79 7.69
CA SER A 194 -1.07 -24.14 6.66
C SER A 194 -2.36 -23.49 7.21
N SER A 195 -2.94 -24.06 8.27
CA SER A 195 -4.15 -23.52 8.90
C SER A 195 -3.97 -22.10 9.45
N SER A 196 -2.76 -21.73 9.83
CA SER A 196 -2.43 -20.37 10.29
C SER A 196 -2.48 -19.32 9.17
N LEU A 197 -2.52 -19.76 7.92
CA LEU A 197 -2.56 -18.91 6.73
C LEU A 197 -4.01 -18.67 6.23
N ALA A 198 -4.99 -19.34 6.79
CA ALA A 198 -6.39 -19.16 6.38
C ALA A 198 -6.83 -17.70 6.43
N GLY A 199 -7.44 -17.22 5.35
CA GLY A 199 -7.89 -15.83 5.19
C GLY A 199 -6.78 -14.79 5.04
N LYS A 200 -5.51 -15.20 4.88
CA LYS A 200 -4.40 -14.27 4.68
C LYS A 200 -4.02 -14.17 3.20
N THR A 201 -3.50 -13.02 2.83
CA THR A 201 -2.79 -12.82 1.57
C THR A 201 -1.35 -13.26 1.73
N VAL A 202 -0.83 -14.05 0.80
CA VAL A 202 0.57 -14.50 0.75
C VAL A 202 1.19 -14.16 -0.59
N THR A 203 2.50 -13.93 -0.60
CA THR A 203 3.27 -13.73 -1.82
C THR A 203 4.30 -14.83 -1.96
N LEU A 204 4.32 -15.43 -3.13
CA LEU A 204 5.26 -16.44 -3.55
C LEU A 204 6.26 -15.80 -4.51
N SER A 205 7.55 -15.99 -4.30
CA SER A 205 8.61 -15.53 -5.20
C SER A 205 9.67 -16.59 -5.42
N VAL A 206 10.25 -16.59 -6.61
CA VAL A 206 11.26 -17.58 -7.05
C VAL A 206 12.34 -16.89 -7.86
N ASP A 207 13.60 -17.19 -7.53
CA ASP A 207 14.77 -16.81 -8.32
C ASP A 207 15.19 -18.01 -9.16
N TRP A 208 15.04 -17.93 -10.46
CA TRP A 208 15.27 -19.02 -11.38
C TRP A 208 15.82 -18.56 -12.74
N ASP A 209 16.32 -19.52 -13.50
CA ASP A 209 16.91 -19.33 -14.82
C ASP A 209 16.36 -20.38 -15.78
N LEU A 210 15.60 -19.99 -16.79
CA LEU A 210 15.10 -20.89 -17.81
C LEU A 210 16.19 -21.15 -18.85
N LEU A 211 16.57 -22.42 -19.02
CA LEU A 211 17.70 -22.83 -19.84
C LEU A 211 17.31 -23.41 -21.21
N THR A 212 16.06 -23.85 -21.37
CA THR A 212 15.62 -24.53 -22.59
C THR A 212 14.54 -23.72 -23.29
N GLU A 213 14.81 -23.33 -24.52
CA GLU A 213 13.83 -22.64 -25.38
C GLU A 213 12.59 -23.50 -25.63
N GLY A 214 11.42 -22.87 -25.70
CA GLY A 214 10.14 -23.54 -25.88
C GLY A 214 9.60 -24.23 -24.63
N THR A 215 10.34 -24.19 -23.52
CA THR A 215 9.88 -24.69 -22.23
C THR A 215 8.96 -23.70 -21.57
N LYS A 216 7.89 -24.19 -20.98
CA LYS A 216 6.95 -23.44 -20.17
C LYS A 216 7.11 -23.86 -18.71
N CYS A 217 7.41 -22.90 -17.86
CA CYS A 217 7.47 -23.11 -16.40
C CYS A 217 6.33 -22.36 -15.75
N THR A 218 5.77 -22.90 -14.68
CA THR A 218 4.72 -22.26 -13.91
C THR A 218 4.98 -22.34 -12.42
N MET A 219 4.53 -21.32 -11.71
CA MET A 219 4.58 -21.21 -10.26
C MET A 219 3.18 -21.03 -9.71
N GLN A 220 2.78 -21.84 -8.72
CA GLN A 220 1.42 -21.88 -8.19
C GLN A 220 1.38 -22.27 -6.72
N LEU A 221 0.28 -21.93 -6.04
CA LEU A 221 -0.14 -22.54 -4.79
C LEU A 221 -1.36 -23.43 -5.01
N LYS A 222 -1.44 -24.53 -4.26
CA LYS A 222 -2.62 -25.37 -4.19
C LYS A 222 -3.26 -25.25 -2.83
N CYS A 223 -4.51 -24.80 -2.79
CA CYS A 223 -5.33 -24.68 -1.59
C CYS A 223 -6.63 -25.42 -1.80
N ASN A 224 -7.09 -26.19 -0.80
CA ASN A 224 -8.36 -26.96 -0.90
C ASN A 224 -8.47 -27.82 -2.17
N ASN A 225 -7.36 -28.42 -2.60
CA ASN A 225 -7.25 -29.17 -3.84
C ASN A 225 -7.47 -28.35 -5.14
N GLN A 226 -7.54 -27.03 -5.05
CA GLN A 226 -7.62 -26.12 -6.18
C GLN A 226 -6.28 -25.37 -6.35
N TRP A 227 -5.83 -25.25 -7.60
CA TRP A 227 -4.67 -24.43 -7.92
C TRP A 227 -5.06 -22.97 -7.96
N SER A 228 -4.18 -22.10 -7.43
CA SER A 228 -4.28 -20.65 -7.61
C SER A 228 -4.09 -20.26 -9.07
N ASP A 229 -4.27 -18.99 -9.37
CA ASP A 229 -3.72 -18.41 -10.58
C ASP A 229 -2.24 -18.73 -10.67
N MET A 230 -1.72 -18.81 -11.89
CA MET A 230 -0.33 -19.16 -12.15
C MET A 230 0.41 -18.02 -12.84
N ILE A 231 1.70 -17.91 -12.54
CA ILE A 231 2.62 -17.20 -13.42
C ILE A 231 3.27 -18.22 -14.35
N GLU A 232 3.32 -17.86 -15.60
CA GLU A 232 3.87 -18.66 -16.69
C GLU A 232 5.11 -17.99 -17.27
N PHE A 233 6.17 -18.76 -17.48
CA PHE A 233 7.46 -18.29 -17.98
C PHE A 233 7.87 -19.10 -19.20
N THR A 234 8.28 -18.38 -20.24
CA THR A 234 8.72 -18.91 -21.51
C THR A 234 10.03 -18.29 -22.00
N GLU A 235 10.49 -17.22 -21.36
CA GLU A 235 11.69 -16.48 -21.76
C GLU A 235 12.94 -17.03 -21.09
N LEU A 236 13.99 -17.20 -21.87
CA LEU A 236 15.30 -17.64 -21.36
C LEU A 236 15.94 -16.57 -20.47
N GLY A 237 16.77 -17.03 -19.54
CA GLY A 237 17.56 -16.19 -18.65
C GLY A 237 17.09 -16.17 -17.20
N ARG A 238 17.96 -15.68 -16.33
CA ARG A 238 17.71 -15.58 -14.89
C ARG A 238 16.85 -14.40 -14.52
N ARG A 239 15.89 -14.61 -13.62
CA ARG A 239 14.96 -13.60 -13.15
C ARG A 239 14.36 -13.98 -11.80
N VAL A 240 13.80 -12.99 -11.14
CA VAL A 240 12.97 -13.19 -9.93
C VAL A 240 11.54 -12.82 -10.29
N ASP A 241 10.64 -13.74 -10.06
CA ASP A 241 9.22 -13.55 -10.32
C ASP A 241 8.40 -13.80 -9.07
N SER A 242 7.23 -13.16 -8.98
CA SER A 242 6.37 -13.30 -7.82
C SER A 242 4.89 -13.28 -8.18
N ILE A 243 4.10 -14.01 -7.40
CA ILE A 243 2.64 -14.01 -7.46
C ILE A 243 2.06 -13.84 -6.07
N THR A 244 1.02 -13.03 -5.97
CA THR A 244 0.26 -12.84 -4.73
C THR A 244 -1.04 -13.62 -4.81
N VAL A 245 -1.37 -14.35 -3.74
CA VAL A 245 -2.53 -15.24 -3.66
C VAL A 245 -3.26 -15.00 -2.34
N ASP A 246 -4.58 -14.85 -2.43
CA ASP A 246 -5.44 -14.83 -1.24
C ASP A 246 -5.80 -16.27 -0.84
N ILE A 247 -5.46 -16.63 0.38
CA ILE A 247 -5.75 -17.96 0.93
C ILE A 247 -7.21 -18.00 1.39
N PRO A 248 -7.97 -19.04 1.04
CA PRO A 248 -9.34 -19.19 1.52
C PRO A 248 -9.44 -19.10 3.05
N ALA A 249 -10.54 -18.50 3.54
CA ALA A 249 -10.78 -18.38 4.98
C ALA A 249 -10.96 -19.74 5.67
N GLU A 250 -11.40 -20.75 4.91
CA GLU A 250 -11.51 -22.14 5.37
C GLU A 250 -10.59 -23.03 4.55
N LEU A 251 -9.73 -23.75 5.24
CA LEU A 251 -8.82 -24.73 4.65
C LEU A 251 -9.23 -26.15 5.01
N SER A 252 -9.51 -26.95 4.00
CA SER A 252 -9.80 -28.39 4.13
C SER A 252 -8.60 -29.30 3.85
N SER A 253 -7.51 -28.73 3.36
CA SER A 253 -6.27 -29.43 3.07
C SER A 253 -5.04 -28.55 3.31
N ASN A 254 -3.86 -29.16 3.38
CA ASN A 254 -2.61 -28.43 3.43
C ASN A 254 -2.40 -27.60 2.17
N ILE A 255 -1.73 -26.46 2.33
CA ILE A 255 -1.27 -25.65 1.21
C ILE A 255 -0.02 -26.32 0.63
N GLU A 256 0.03 -26.44 -0.69
CA GLU A 256 1.18 -26.96 -1.42
C GLU A 256 1.73 -25.88 -2.36
N PHE A 257 3.02 -25.57 -2.24
CA PHE A 257 3.77 -24.82 -3.22
C PHE A 257 4.21 -25.73 -4.35
N ALA A 258 4.09 -25.30 -5.61
CA ALA A 258 4.54 -26.05 -6.76
C ALA A 258 5.21 -25.18 -7.81
N LEU A 259 6.40 -25.61 -8.23
CA LEU A 259 7.01 -25.26 -9.51
C LEU A 259 6.75 -26.40 -10.49
N MET A 260 6.29 -26.07 -11.67
CA MET A 260 6.03 -27.06 -12.72
C MET A 260 6.82 -26.71 -13.97
N ILE A 261 7.43 -27.73 -14.57
CA ILE A 261 8.19 -27.64 -15.80
C ILE A 261 7.44 -28.46 -16.84
N GLN A 262 6.88 -27.79 -17.83
CA GLN A 262 6.25 -28.47 -18.94
C GLN A 262 7.31 -28.97 -19.92
N PRO A 263 7.09 -30.10 -20.60
CA PRO A 263 7.99 -30.54 -21.64
C PRO A 263 8.03 -29.48 -22.74
N SER A 264 9.21 -29.24 -23.31
CA SER A 264 9.34 -28.41 -24.50
C SER A 264 8.63 -29.10 -25.68
N GLY A 265 8.05 -28.31 -26.60
CA GLY A 265 7.26 -28.82 -27.72
C GLY A 265 8.07 -29.55 -28.82
N GLY A 266 9.36 -29.87 -28.59
CA GLY A 266 10.23 -30.57 -29.55
C GLY A 266 10.54 -32.00 -29.13
N ASP A 267 10.62 -32.91 -30.10
CA ASP A 267 10.99 -34.31 -29.84
C ASP A 267 12.35 -34.43 -29.19
N GLY A 268 12.37 -35.01 -27.99
CA GLY A 268 13.61 -35.34 -27.23
C GLY A 268 14.23 -34.17 -26.46
N VAL A 269 13.65 -33.00 -26.48
CA VAL A 269 14.11 -31.85 -25.69
C VAL A 269 13.28 -31.72 -24.43
N PHE A 270 13.95 -31.83 -23.28
CA PHE A 270 13.32 -31.66 -21.97
C PHE A 270 13.51 -30.26 -21.43
N GLY A 271 12.45 -29.71 -20.85
CA GLY A 271 12.51 -28.43 -20.18
C GLY A 271 13.50 -28.47 -19.00
N LYS A 272 14.35 -27.45 -18.91
CA LYS A 272 15.38 -27.35 -17.87
C LYS A 272 15.43 -25.95 -17.29
N ILE A 273 15.51 -25.87 -15.95
CA ILE A 273 15.68 -24.63 -15.20
C ILE A 273 16.75 -24.78 -14.12
N ASN A 274 17.42 -23.69 -13.82
CA ASN A 274 18.14 -23.54 -12.54
C ASN A 274 17.24 -22.81 -11.56
N LEU A 275 17.19 -23.28 -10.33
CA LEU A 275 16.43 -22.71 -9.23
C LEU A 275 17.41 -22.32 -8.12
N TYR A 276 17.48 -21.03 -7.79
CA TYR A 276 18.43 -20.48 -6.81
C TYR A 276 17.79 -20.34 -5.43
N SER A 277 16.55 -19.88 -5.40
CA SER A 277 15.78 -19.78 -4.15
C SER A 277 14.29 -19.71 -4.41
N ALA A 278 13.52 -20.07 -3.40
CA ALA A 278 12.09 -19.90 -3.38
C ALA A 278 11.67 -19.27 -2.05
N LYS A 279 10.65 -18.41 -2.07
CA LYS A 279 10.13 -17.77 -0.87
C LYS A 279 8.62 -17.72 -0.91
N LEU A 280 8.00 -18.09 0.21
CA LEU A 280 6.60 -17.85 0.49
C LEU A 280 6.51 -17.01 1.75
N GLU A 281 5.82 -15.89 1.70
CA GLU A 281 5.70 -14.95 2.80
C GLU A 281 4.29 -14.40 2.96
N ILE A 282 3.93 -13.97 4.16
CA ILE A 282 2.66 -13.28 4.41
C ILE A 282 2.77 -11.83 3.96
N GLY A 283 1.79 -11.38 3.19
CA GLY A 283 1.73 -10.01 2.67
C GLY A 283 1.46 -9.98 1.17
N GLY A 284 1.11 -8.79 0.67
CA GLY A 284 0.75 -8.56 -0.75
C GLY A 284 1.92 -8.17 -1.66
N HIS A 285 3.16 -8.25 -1.17
CA HIS A 285 4.35 -7.86 -1.93
C HIS A 285 5.51 -8.79 -1.63
N ALA A 286 6.29 -9.12 -2.66
CA ALA A 286 7.53 -9.85 -2.50
C ALA A 286 8.59 -8.97 -1.81
N THR A 287 9.22 -9.51 -0.77
CA THR A 287 10.35 -8.88 -0.11
C THR A 287 11.65 -9.63 -0.42
N PRO A 288 12.84 -9.02 -0.27
CA PRO A 288 14.09 -9.65 -0.63
C PRO A 288 14.27 -11.03 0.02
N PHE A 289 14.82 -11.97 -0.73
CA PHE A 289 15.24 -13.25 -0.18
C PHE A 289 16.49 -13.05 0.68
N ILE A 290 16.42 -13.52 1.93
CA ILE A 290 17.56 -13.59 2.84
C ILE A 290 17.81 -15.07 3.10
N PRO A 291 19.00 -15.60 2.77
CA PRO A 291 19.33 -16.98 3.08
C PRO A 291 19.16 -17.27 4.57
N PRO A 292 18.49 -18.36 4.94
CA PRO A 292 18.30 -18.70 6.35
C PRO A 292 19.61 -19.10 7.02
N ASP A 293 19.67 -18.98 8.35
CA ASP A 293 20.78 -19.54 9.12
C ASP A 293 20.84 -21.06 8.95
N PRO A 294 21.99 -21.63 8.52
CA PRO A 294 22.09 -23.05 8.20
C PRO A 294 21.75 -23.99 9.37
N ALA A 295 22.10 -23.61 10.60
CA ALA A 295 21.85 -24.46 11.77
C ALA A 295 20.35 -24.49 12.12
N THR A 296 19.70 -23.34 12.07
CA THR A 296 18.25 -23.21 12.26
C THR A 296 17.49 -23.96 11.19
N GLU A 297 17.95 -23.85 9.95
CA GLU A 297 17.28 -24.50 8.80
C GLU A 297 17.45 -26.01 8.84
N LEU A 298 18.64 -26.49 9.19
CA LEU A 298 18.87 -27.92 9.42
C LEU A 298 17.93 -28.48 10.51
N ALA A 299 17.75 -27.77 11.60
CA ALA A 299 16.84 -28.17 12.68
C ALA A 299 15.39 -28.29 12.19
N LYS A 300 14.93 -27.40 11.27
CA LYS A 300 13.61 -27.52 10.63
C LYS A 300 13.54 -28.79 9.78
N CYS A 301 14.54 -29.05 8.94
CA CYS A 301 14.60 -30.23 8.08
C CYS A 301 14.61 -31.54 8.89
N GLN A 302 15.31 -31.58 10.03
CA GLN A 302 15.41 -32.72 10.91
C GLN A 302 14.11 -33.16 11.58
N ARG A 303 13.08 -32.31 11.57
CA ARG A 303 11.72 -32.68 12.01
C ARG A 303 11.09 -33.73 11.07
N TYR A 304 11.49 -33.77 9.81
CA TYR A 304 10.97 -34.67 8.77
C TYR A 304 11.91 -35.75 8.35
N LEU A 305 13.21 -35.47 8.39
CA LEU A 305 14.25 -36.45 8.09
C LEU A 305 15.42 -36.24 9.03
N LEU A 306 15.67 -37.22 9.90
CA LEU A 306 16.85 -37.29 10.76
C LEU A 306 17.74 -38.41 10.29
N LYS A 307 18.92 -38.11 9.76
CA LYS A 307 19.95 -39.08 9.44
C LYS A 307 20.91 -39.23 10.62
N ILE A 308 20.89 -40.35 11.30
CA ILE A 308 21.81 -40.69 12.38
C ILE A 308 22.95 -41.52 11.82
N ASN A 309 24.18 -41.01 11.87
CA ASN A 309 25.36 -41.81 11.58
C ASN A 309 25.69 -42.68 12.81
N ALA A 310 25.26 -43.91 12.79
CA ALA A 310 25.35 -44.84 13.94
C ALA A 310 26.78 -45.29 14.32
N PHE A 311 27.83 -44.81 13.63
CA PHE A 311 29.17 -45.34 13.78
C PHE A 311 30.17 -44.49 14.58
N GLU A 312 29.79 -43.31 15.08
CA GLU A 312 30.73 -42.50 15.90
C GLU A 312 30.40 -42.45 17.39
N ALA A 313 29.45 -43.21 17.87
CA ALA A 313 29.00 -43.11 19.26
C ALA A 313 29.84 -43.84 20.30
N PHE A 314 30.85 -44.62 19.91
CA PHE A 314 31.71 -45.35 20.86
C PHE A 314 33.16 -45.41 20.38
N ARG A 315 33.92 -44.38 20.64
CA ARG A 315 35.37 -44.41 20.87
C ARG A 315 35.75 -43.49 22.01
#